data_5b883134ad4250cbd04546f1161e983e
#
_entry.id   5b883134ad4250cbd04546f1161e983e
#
_cell.length_a   1.000
_cell.length_b   1.000
_cell.length_c   1.000
_cell.angle_alpha   90.00
_cell.angle_beta   90.00
_cell.angle_gamma   90.00
#
_symmetry.space_group_name_H-M   'P 1'
#
loop_
_entity.id
_entity.type
_entity.pdbx_description
1 polymer ?
#
loop_
_entity_poly.entity_id
_entity_poly.type
_entity_poly.pdbx_seq_one_letter_code
_entity_poly.pdbx_strand_id
1 'polypeptide(L)'
;MLQDAIWADGNKLASDEAYQDITTRFVAASLEGWAHCRDHSDECVEHVLNNGSALGTSHQTWQMNEINALIWPSEDGVGMIDADVWAQTIDVVTNHGDLEAAPAEDAYTNEYAEAANDILDDKGISTTGSDWTRATVTLNEGGE
;
A
#
# COMPACT_ATOMS: atom_id res chain seq x y z
N MET A 1 0.17 -8.35 -11.09
CA MET A 1 0.64 -7.26 -10.24
C MET A 1 -0.52 -6.34 -9.97
N LEU A 2 -0.97 -6.28 -8.73
CA LEU A 2 -1.98 -5.35 -8.27
C LEU A 2 -1.29 -4.52 -7.20
N GLN A 3 -0.92 -3.29 -7.50
CA GLN A 3 -0.26 -2.39 -6.58
C GLN A 3 -0.95 -1.04 -6.63
N ASP A 4 -1.29 -0.52 -5.46
CA ASP A 4 -1.70 0.86 -5.33
C ASP A 4 -0.46 1.74 -5.22
N ALA A 5 -0.55 2.96 -5.73
CA ALA A 5 0.54 3.91 -5.67
C ALA A 5 0.01 5.29 -5.28
N ILE A 6 0.80 6.01 -4.50
CA ILE A 6 0.56 7.42 -4.20
C ILE A 6 1.30 8.24 -5.26
N TRP A 7 0.57 9.11 -5.94
CA TRP A 7 1.08 9.96 -7.00
C TRP A 7 1.25 11.39 -6.49
N ALA A 8 2.35 12.02 -6.86
CA ALA A 8 2.63 13.40 -6.51
C ALA A 8 3.18 14.18 -7.71
N ASP A 9 3.07 15.51 -7.66
CA ASP A 9 3.66 16.39 -8.68
C ASP A 9 5.17 16.50 -8.44
N GLY A 10 5.98 15.89 -9.30
CA GLY A 10 7.43 15.86 -9.19
C GLY A 10 8.08 17.25 -9.20
N ASN A 11 7.52 18.23 -9.95
CA ASN A 11 8.06 19.59 -9.95
C ASN A 11 7.85 20.29 -8.60
N LYS A 12 6.71 20.04 -7.95
CA LYS A 12 6.45 20.54 -6.60
C LYS A 12 7.30 19.84 -5.55
N LEU A 13 7.46 18.53 -5.66
CA LEU A 13 8.38 17.80 -4.78
C LEU A 13 9.82 18.31 -4.89
N ALA A 14 10.26 18.75 -6.07
CA ALA A 14 11.61 19.26 -6.27
C ALA A 14 11.83 20.70 -5.74
N SER A 15 10.78 21.48 -5.48
CA SER A 15 10.93 22.93 -5.27
C SER A 15 10.04 23.56 -4.17
N ASP A 16 9.12 22.82 -3.58
CA ASP A 16 8.15 23.32 -2.60
C ASP A 16 8.22 22.52 -1.30
N GLU A 17 8.91 23.07 -0.29
CA GLU A 17 9.09 22.44 1.03
C GLU A 17 7.74 22.17 1.73
N ALA A 18 6.75 23.03 1.56
CA ALA A 18 5.43 22.80 2.15
C ALA A 18 4.72 21.61 1.48
N TYR A 19 4.90 21.43 0.18
CA TYR A 19 4.37 20.28 -0.53
C TYR A 19 5.08 18.97 -0.14
N GLN A 20 6.40 19.01 0.08
CA GLN A 20 7.17 17.87 0.60
C GLN A 20 6.67 17.45 1.98
N ASP A 21 6.49 18.40 2.91
CA ASP A 21 5.95 18.14 4.26
C ASP A 21 4.54 17.53 4.21
N ILE A 22 3.65 18.09 3.39
CA ILE A 22 2.29 17.55 3.20
C ILE A 22 2.36 16.13 2.63
N THR A 23 3.24 15.88 1.66
CA THR A 23 3.41 14.55 1.04
C THR A 23 3.86 13.53 2.08
N THR A 24 4.88 13.85 2.87
CA THR A 24 5.35 12.98 3.96
C THR A 24 4.24 12.64 4.94
N ARG A 25 3.50 13.64 5.41
CA ARG A 25 2.38 13.41 6.36
C ARG A 25 1.23 12.61 5.74
N PHE A 26 0.95 12.82 4.46
CA PHE A 26 -0.08 12.08 3.75
C PHE A 26 0.33 10.61 3.58
N VAL A 27 1.58 10.35 3.21
CA VAL A 27 2.12 8.98 3.11
C VAL A 27 2.09 8.31 4.48
N ALA A 28 2.57 8.98 5.53
CA ALA A 28 2.55 8.44 6.89
C ALA A 28 1.12 8.08 7.35
N ALA A 29 0.15 8.96 7.13
CA ALA A 29 -1.25 8.68 7.49
C ALA A 29 -1.83 7.50 6.68
N SER A 30 -1.44 7.36 5.41
CA SER A 30 -1.87 6.24 4.56
C SER A 30 -1.27 4.91 5.04
N LEU A 31 0.01 4.88 5.37
CA LEU A 31 0.68 3.69 5.88
C LEU A 31 0.20 3.32 7.31
N GLU A 32 -0.10 4.32 8.16
CA GLU A 32 -0.75 4.11 9.45
C GLU A 32 -2.12 3.44 9.29
N GLY A 33 -2.90 3.87 8.28
CA GLY A 33 -4.17 3.23 7.93
C GLY A 33 -3.99 1.77 7.53
N TRP A 34 -3.00 1.43 6.73
CA TRP A 34 -2.70 0.04 6.38
C TRP A 34 -2.25 -0.80 7.58
N ALA A 35 -1.42 -0.25 8.47
CA ALA A 35 -1.03 -0.91 9.71
C ALA A 35 -2.25 -1.14 10.62
N HIS A 36 -3.16 -0.16 10.72
CA HIS A 36 -4.41 -0.31 11.45
C HIS A 36 -5.28 -1.43 10.86
N CYS A 37 -5.46 -1.48 9.54
CA CYS A 37 -6.24 -2.53 8.88
C CYS A 37 -5.59 -3.93 8.95
N ARG A 38 -4.27 -4.00 9.14
CA ARG A 38 -3.57 -5.25 9.48
C ARG A 38 -4.03 -5.78 10.84
N ASP A 39 -4.07 -4.91 11.83
CA ASP A 39 -4.29 -5.27 13.24
C ASP A 39 -5.79 -5.31 13.60
N HIS A 40 -6.62 -4.58 12.86
CA HIS A 40 -8.07 -4.39 13.07
C HIS A 40 -8.84 -4.60 11.75
N SER A 41 -8.63 -5.73 11.09
CA SER A 41 -9.17 -5.99 9.75
C SER A 41 -10.71 -6.00 9.70
N ASP A 42 -11.36 -6.39 10.78
CA ASP A 42 -12.82 -6.36 10.93
C ASP A 42 -13.38 -4.93 10.93
N GLU A 43 -12.74 -3.99 11.61
CA GLU A 43 -13.14 -2.57 11.59
C GLU A 43 -12.99 -1.99 10.17
N CYS A 44 -11.91 -2.30 9.47
CA CYS A 44 -11.72 -1.84 8.10
C CYS A 44 -12.74 -2.45 7.13
N VAL A 45 -13.08 -3.73 7.29
CA VAL A 45 -14.17 -4.37 6.52
C VAL A 45 -15.50 -3.67 6.78
N GLU A 46 -15.81 -3.35 8.04
CA GLU A 46 -17.03 -2.60 8.39
C GLU A 46 -17.06 -1.22 7.72
N HIS A 47 -15.93 -0.50 7.70
CA HIS A 47 -15.84 0.79 7.01
C HIS A 47 -16.10 0.67 5.50
N VAL A 48 -15.58 -0.38 4.86
CA VAL A 48 -15.84 -0.64 3.43
C VAL A 48 -17.33 -0.94 3.19
N LEU A 49 -17.92 -1.81 4.00
CA LEU A 49 -19.35 -2.18 3.88
C LEU A 49 -20.28 -0.99 4.10
N ASN A 50 -19.95 -0.11 5.04
CA ASN A 50 -20.74 1.09 5.32
C ASN A 50 -20.70 2.12 4.17
N ASN A 51 -19.69 2.07 3.31
CA ASN A 51 -19.53 2.96 2.16
C ASN A 51 -19.89 2.30 0.81
N GLY A 52 -20.06 0.97 0.78
CA GLY A 52 -20.35 0.20 -0.43
C GLY A 52 -21.67 -0.56 -0.33
N SER A 53 -22.73 -0.02 -0.91
CA SER A 53 -24.12 -0.52 -0.75
C SER A 53 -24.43 -1.89 -1.38
N ALA A 54 -23.50 -2.51 -2.09
CA ALA A 54 -23.68 -3.80 -2.79
C ALA A 54 -22.55 -4.79 -2.53
N LEU A 55 -21.81 -4.63 -1.43
CA LEU A 55 -20.66 -5.46 -1.09
C LEU A 55 -21.07 -6.54 -0.08
N GLY A 56 -20.67 -7.79 -0.34
CA GLY A 56 -20.91 -8.91 0.56
C GLY A 56 -19.84 -9.01 1.65
N THR A 57 -20.25 -9.26 2.88
CA THR A 57 -19.37 -9.29 4.06
C THR A 57 -18.27 -10.34 3.93
N SER A 58 -18.62 -11.58 3.53
CA SER A 58 -17.60 -12.64 3.46
C SER A 58 -16.58 -12.37 2.36
N HIS A 59 -17.00 -11.74 1.24
CA HIS A 59 -16.08 -11.33 0.19
C HIS A 59 -15.11 -10.24 0.67
N GLN A 60 -15.60 -9.21 1.36
CA GLN A 60 -14.75 -8.13 1.86
C GLN A 60 -13.79 -8.62 2.95
N THR A 61 -14.23 -9.53 3.82
CA THR A 61 -13.35 -10.16 4.82
C THR A 61 -12.25 -10.98 4.15
N TRP A 62 -12.60 -11.78 3.14
CA TRP A 62 -11.63 -12.53 2.36
C TRP A 62 -10.66 -11.58 1.63
N GLN A 63 -11.18 -10.57 0.96
CA GLN A 63 -10.36 -9.59 0.22
C GLN A 63 -9.37 -8.87 1.14
N MET A 64 -9.80 -8.43 2.33
CA MET A 64 -8.92 -7.80 3.32
C MET A 64 -7.77 -8.72 3.74
N ASN A 65 -8.08 -9.99 4.01
CA ASN A 65 -7.07 -11.00 4.34
C ASN A 65 -6.08 -11.25 3.20
N GLU A 66 -6.55 -11.29 1.94
CA GLU A 66 -5.69 -11.48 0.77
C GLU A 66 -4.81 -10.26 0.49
N ILE A 67 -5.35 -9.06 0.63
CA ILE A 67 -4.58 -7.80 0.47
C ILE A 67 -3.52 -7.71 1.56
N ASN A 68 -3.87 -7.97 2.81
CA ASN A 68 -2.89 -8.00 3.90
C ASN A 68 -1.76 -9.01 3.62
N ALA A 69 -2.06 -10.17 3.02
CA ALA A 69 -1.06 -11.16 2.64
C ALA A 69 -0.11 -10.71 1.50
N LEU A 70 -0.47 -9.66 0.76
CA LEU A 70 0.40 -9.04 -0.26
C LEU A 70 1.28 -7.93 0.33
N ILE A 71 0.87 -7.35 1.46
CA ILE A 71 1.58 -6.26 2.11
C ILE A 71 2.52 -6.79 3.20
N TRP A 72 2.03 -7.76 4.01
CA TRP A 72 2.70 -8.22 5.22
C TRP A 72 3.21 -9.67 5.12
N PRO A 73 4.42 -9.95 5.64
CA PRO A 73 5.38 -8.99 6.17
C PRO A 73 6.05 -8.15 5.07
N SER A 74 6.44 -6.92 5.39
CA SER A 74 7.21 -6.01 4.54
C SER A 74 8.61 -5.85 5.15
N GLU A 75 9.62 -6.52 4.59
CA GLU A 75 10.96 -6.61 5.21
C GLU A 75 11.63 -5.24 5.36
N ASP A 76 11.46 -4.36 4.37
CA ASP A 76 12.05 -3.02 4.33
C ASP A 76 11.10 -1.91 4.85
N GLY A 77 9.94 -2.29 5.40
CA GLY A 77 8.89 -1.37 5.81
C GLY A 77 7.79 -1.19 4.75
N VAL A 78 6.60 -0.89 5.22
CA VAL A 78 5.41 -0.75 4.37
C VAL A 78 5.54 0.45 3.44
N GLY A 79 5.11 0.29 2.19
CA GLY A 79 5.13 1.34 1.17
C GLY A 79 6.47 1.49 0.43
N MET A 80 7.49 0.72 0.81
CA MET A 80 8.77 0.71 0.11
C MET A 80 8.65 0.01 -1.24
N ILE A 81 9.22 0.61 -2.27
CA ILE A 81 9.32 0.03 -3.60
C ILE A 81 10.65 -0.72 -3.69
N ASP A 82 10.58 -2.03 -3.87
CA ASP A 82 11.73 -2.88 -4.14
C ASP A 82 12.23 -2.65 -5.58
N ALA A 83 13.52 -2.37 -5.73
CA ALA A 83 14.13 -2.02 -7.02
C ALA A 83 14.10 -3.17 -8.03
N ASP A 84 14.26 -4.41 -7.58
CA ASP A 84 14.24 -5.60 -8.45
C ASP A 84 12.82 -5.89 -8.94
N VAL A 85 11.82 -5.77 -8.04
CA VAL A 85 10.39 -5.89 -8.38
C VAL A 85 9.96 -4.76 -9.30
N TRP A 86 10.46 -3.53 -9.09
CA TRP A 86 10.23 -2.41 -9.99
C TRP A 86 10.78 -2.70 -11.38
N ALA A 87 12.04 -3.12 -11.48
CA ALA A 87 12.67 -3.46 -12.77
C ALA A 87 11.90 -4.56 -13.51
N GLN A 88 11.49 -5.62 -12.79
CA GLN A 88 10.65 -6.69 -13.35
C GLN A 88 9.29 -6.15 -13.84
N THR A 89 8.68 -5.23 -13.09
CA THR A 89 7.42 -4.59 -13.49
C THR A 89 7.59 -3.84 -14.80
N ILE A 90 8.66 -3.04 -14.92
CA ILE A 90 8.96 -2.28 -16.13
C ILE A 90 9.22 -3.21 -17.32
N ASP A 91 9.97 -4.29 -17.12
CA ASP A 91 10.21 -5.28 -18.17
C ASP A 91 8.90 -5.87 -18.70
N VAL A 92 8.00 -6.27 -17.80
CA VAL A 92 6.70 -6.83 -18.19
C VAL A 92 5.83 -5.83 -18.94
N VAL A 93 5.71 -4.58 -18.44
CA VAL A 93 4.81 -3.60 -19.08
C VAL A 93 5.39 -3.02 -20.36
N THR A 94 6.71 -3.04 -20.54
CA THR A 94 7.38 -2.61 -21.78
C THR A 94 7.31 -3.70 -22.87
N ASN A 95 7.46 -4.98 -22.47
CA ASN A 95 7.48 -6.08 -23.45
C ASN A 95 6.09 -6.64 -23.76
N HIS A 96 5.11 -6.49 -22.84
CA HIS A 96 3.80 -7.13 -22.94
C HIS A 96 2.62 -6.19 -22.65
N GLY A 97 2.89 -4.95 -22.26
CA GLY A 97 1.91 -3.92 -21.98
C GLY A 97 1.90 -2.81 -23.04
N ASP A 98 1.34 -1.66 -22.64
CA ASP A 98 1.13 -0.53 -23.52
C ASP A 98 2.20 0.58 -23.38
N LEU A 99 3.31 0.33 -22.64
CA LEU A 99 4.41 1.29 -22.55
C LEU A 99 5.34 1.14 -23.75
N GLU A 100 5.49 2.22 -24.50
CA GLU A 100 6.40 2.29 -25.67
C GLU A 100 7.88 2.37 -25.26
N ALA A 101 8.17 2.83 -24.05
CA ALA A 101 9.52 2.95 -23.49
C ALA A 101 9.50 2.85 -21.97
N ALA A 102 10.63 2.45 -21.39
CA ALA A 102 10.82 2.46 -19.94
C ALA A 102 10.66 3.88 -19.38
N PRO A 103 10.09 4.06 -18.17
CA PRO A 103 10.03 5.34 -17.49
C PRO A 103 11.42 5.86 -17.14
N ALA A 104 11.52 7.15 -16.82
CA ALA A 104 12.76 7.74 -16.32
C ALA A 104 13.19 7.09 -14.99
N GLU A 105 14.49 7.18 -14.66
CA GLU A 105 15.04 6.60 -13.43
C GLU A 105 14.44 7.20 -12.15
N ASP A 106 13.97 8.45 -12.23
CA ASP A 106 13.30 9.18 -11.15
C ASP A 106 11.78 9.05 -11.15
N ALA A 107 11.24 8.05 -11.87
CA ALA A 107 9.78 7.82 -11.92
C ALA A 107 9.17 7.37 -10.58
N TYR A 108 9.99 6.90 -9.64
CA TYR A 108 9.58 6.64 -8.26
C TYR A 108 10.65 7.11 -7.28
N THR A 109 10.25 7.28 -6.03
CA THR A 109 11.16 7.53 -4.90
C THR A 109 10.65 6.83 -3.66
N ASN A 110 11.56 6.34 -2.82
CA ASN A 110 11.25 5.78 -1.50
C ASN A 110 11.37 6.82 -0.38
N GLU A 111 11.88 8.02 -0.65
CA GLU A 111 12.16 9.06 0.35
C GLU A 111 10.98 9.33 1.29
N TYR A 112 9.77 9.45 0.73
CA TYR A 112 8.56 9.75 1.51
C TYR A 112 8.04 8.52 2.26
N ALA A 113 8.26 7.32 1.74
CA ALA A 113 7.92 6.08 2.43
C ALA A 113 8.90 5.82 3.59
N GLU A 114 10.19 6.06 3.40
CA GLU A 114 11.21 5.99 4.46
C GLU A 114 10.87 6.96 5.60
N ALA A 115 10.66 8.24 5.29
CA ALA A 115 10.29 9.24 6.29
C ALA A 115 8.97 8.91 7.00
N ALA A 116 8.00 8.31 6.29
CA ALA A 116 6.75 7.86 6.87
C ALA A 116 6.95 6.68 7.82
N ASN A 117 7.79 5.69 7.45
CA ASN A 117 8.13 4.56 8.33
C ASN A 117 8.80 5.04 9.61
N ASP A 118 9.72 6.00 9.53
CA ASP A 118 10.34 6.61 10.73
C ASP A 118 9.29 7.24 11.66
N ILE A 119 8.30 7.95 11.09
CA ILE A 119 7.19 8.54 11.87
C ILE A 119 6.33 7.46 12.54
N LEU A 120 6.07 6.34 11.87
CA LEU A 120 5.30 5.23 12.44
C LEU A 120 6.08 4.51 13.55
N ASP A 121 7.36 4.26 13.33
CA ASP A 121 8.26 3.63 14.32
C ASP A 121 8.37 4.48 15.59
N ASP A 122 8.47 5.81 15.46
CA ASP A 122 8.44 6.75 16.58
C ASP A 122 7.12 6.71 17.38
N LYS A 123 6.01 6.34 16.72
CA LYS A 123 4.71 6.09 17.36
C LYS A 123 4.59 4.68 17.95
N GLY A 124 5.58 3.80 17.75
CA GLY A 124 5.53 2.40 18.15
C GLY A 124 4.64 1.52 17.28
N ILE A 125 4.35 1.94 16.05
CA ILE A 125 3.58 1.18 15.06
C ILE A 125 4.56 0.35 14.23
N SER A 126 4.40 -0.98 14.23
CA SER A 126 5.26 -1.86 13.42
C SER A 126 5.06 -1.62 11.93
N THR A 127 6.13 -1.21 11.26
CA THR A 127 6.15 -0.94 9.82
C THR A 127 6.42 -2.19 8.99
N THR A 128 6.96 -3.24 9.62
CA THR A 128 7.26 -4.51 8.95
C THR A 128 6.14 -5.55 9.06
N GLY A 129 5.32 -5.50 10.12
CA GLY A 129 4.27 -6.49 10.37
C GLY A 129 4.77 -7.92 10.40
N SER A 130 5.98 -8.14 10.93
CA SER A 130 6.69 -9.44 10.92
C SER A 130 5.98 -10.56 11.70
N ASP A 131 5.08 -10.21 12.58
CA ASP A 131 4.25 -11.10 13.40
C ASP A 131 2.87 -11.38 12.78
N TRP A 132 2.51 -10.69 11.70
CA TRP A 132 1.24 -10.92 11.01
C TRP A 132 1.21 -12.29 10.32
N THR A 133 0.08 -12.96 10.39
CA THR A 133 -0.15 -14.24 9.74
C THR A 133 -1.48 -14.26 9.01
N ARG A 134 -1.46 -14.78 7.77
CA ARG A 134 -2.66 -14.92 6.97
C ARG A 134 -3.66 -15.88 7.63
N ALA A 135 -4.88 -15.40 7.81
CA ALA A 135 -5.98 -16.22 8.30
C ALA A 135 -6.58 -17.11 7.19
N THR A 136 -7.31 -18.14 7.60
CA THR A 136 -8.16 -18.91 6.68
C THR A 136 -9.55 -18.29 6.70
N VAL A 137 -9.97 -17.72 5.58
CA VAL A 137 -11.30 -17.12 5.42
C VAL A 137 -12.11 -17.97 4.44
N THR A 138 -13.32 -18.33 4.85
CA THR A 138 -14.26 -19.09 3.98
C THR A 138 -15.19 -18.10 3.29
N LEU A 139 -15.21 -18.15 1.96
CA LEU A 139 -16.19 -17.43 1.16
C LEU A 139 -17.55 -18.12 1.23
N ASN A 140 -18.59 -17.35 1.50
CA ASN A 140 -19.97 -17.82 1.34
C ASN A 140 -20.40 -17.75 -0.13
N GLU A 141 -21.43 -18.51 -0.50
CA GLU A 141 -22.00 -18.44 -1.84
C GLU A 141 -22.50 -17.01 -2.12
N GLY A 142 -22.10 -16.45 -3.25
CA GLY A 142 -22.43 -15.05 -3.59
C GLY A 142 -21.56 -13.98 -2.87
N GLY A 143 -20.66 -14.39 -1.97
CA GLY A 143 -19.80 -13.45 -1.24
C GLY A 143 -20.46 -12.77 -0.03
N GLU A 144 -21.62 -13.26 0.41
CA GLU A 144 -22.39 -12.68 1.52
C GLU A 144 -21.92 -13.15 2.92
#